data_8c91ce3bbd841e34846b112e11559edd
#
_entry.id   8c91ce3bbd841e34846b112e11559edd
#
_cell.length_a   1.000
_cell.length_b   1.000
_cell.length_c   1.000
_cell.angle_alpha   90.00
_cell.angle_beta   90.00
_cell.angle_gamma   90.00
#
_symmetry.space_group_name_H-M   'P 1'
#
loop_
_entity.id
_entity.type
_entity.pdbx_description
1 polymer ?
#
loop_
_entity_poly.entity_id
_entity_poly.type
_entity_poly.pdbx_seq_one_letter_code
_entity_poly.pdbx_strand_id
1 'polypeptide(L)'
;MLELPMIVAAIIVLALIVYLLTGGADFGGGIWYLFATGERKDGQRSALTDAIAPIWEANHVWLILVVVLLFVCFPPAFSAIMTALHIPLTLMLLGIVLRGSAFAFQSYSAGADRLERRSARVFAIASIITPFLLGICAGAIASGDIRRLDSGIIDTDFISEWLQPFPFAIGALTLALCAFLAAVYMTVEADTDALKDDFRRRALWSALATGACALAAILLAMRDAPLIWAGLTTARWSIPFQLVTGLAALLTIAALWIRRFHLARAAAALQVALILLGWALAQFPYLVYPDIRITDAAAETAVLRPVLIALALGSLLLLPAFVYLYKIFKPGRAARPETSPDEAT
;
A
#
# COMPACT_ATOMS: atom_id res chain seq x y z
N MET A 1 -8.83 -24.71 17.73
CA MET A 1 -9.65 -23.49 17.56
C MET A 1 -8.68 -22.33 17.28
N LEU A 2 -8.97 -21.48 16.31
CA LEU A 2 -8.18 -20.26 16.10
C LEU A 2 -8.29 -19.38 17.36
N GLU A 3 -7.16 -19.00 17.94
CA GLU A 3 -7.12 -18.12 19.11
C GLU A 3 -7.53 -16.69 18.69
N LEU A 4 -8.23 -15.98 19.57
CA LEU A 4 -8.69 -14.61 19.27
C LEU A 4 -7.57 -13.66 18.81
N PRO A 5 -6.36 -13.69 19.40
CA PRO A 5 -5.25 -12.87 18.92
C PRO A 5 -4.88 -13.13 17.46
N MET A 6 -4.92 -14.38 17.01
CA MET A 6 -4.59 -14.77 15.64
C MET A 6 -5.63 -14.24 14.65
N ILE A 7 -6.91 -14.21 15.04
CA ILE A 7 -7.99 -13.64 14.21
C ILE A 7 -7.76 -12.14 14.03
N VAL A 8 -7.46 -11.42 15.11
CA VAL A 8 -7.18 -9.97 15.03
C VAL A 8 -5.95 -9.70 14.18
N ALA A 9 -4.87 -10.46 14.35
CA ALA A 9 -3.66 -10.33 13.53
C ALA A 9 -3.95 -10.58 12.04
N ALA A 10 -4.77 -11.58 11.72
CA ALA A 10 -5.20 -11.85 10.34
C ALA A 10 -6.04 -10.69 9.76
N ILE A 11 -6.89 -10.06 10.57
CA ILE A 11 -7.66 -8.87 10.16
C ILE A 11 -6.72 -7.68 9.88
N ILE A 12 -5.66 -7.48 10.70
CA ILE A 12 -4.64 -6.45 10.46
C ILE A 12 -3.95 -6.70 9.12
N VAL A 13 -3.53 -7.94 8.84
CA VAL A 13 -2.90 -8.28 7.56
C VAL A 13 -3.86 -8.04 6.39
N LEU A 14 -5.12 -8.45 6.52
CA LEU A 14 -6.14 -8.18 5.49
C LEU A 14 -6.34 -6.69 5.24
N ALA A 15 -6.41 -5.89 6.31
CA ALA A 15 -6.54 -4.43 6.21
C ALA A 15 -5.33 -3.80 5.52
N LEU A 16 -4.10 -4.27 5.81
CA LEU A 16 -2.88 -3.83 5.11
C LEU A 16 -2.89 -4.20 3.63
N ILE A 17 -3.36 -5.42 3.28
CA ILE A 17 -3.51 -5.83 1.88
C ILE A 17 -4.49 -4.91 1.15
N VAL A 18 -5.68 -4.67 1.73
CA VAL A 18 -6.68 -3.79 1.12
C VAL A 18 -6.14 -2.36 1.01
N TYR A 19 -5.45 -1.86 2.05
CA TYR A 19 -4.82 -0.54 2.01
C TYR A 19 -3.79 -0.42 0.88
N LEU A 20 -2.92 -1.41 0.71
CA LEU A 20 -1.93 -1.38 -0.36
C LEU A 20 -2.58 -1.48 -1.75
N LEU A 21 -3.62 -2.28 -1.92
CA LEU A 21 -4.33 -2.43 -3.19
C LEU A 21 -5.12 -1.18 -3.60
N THR A 22 -5.62 -0.41 -2.65
CA THR A 22 -6.43 0.79 -2.88
C THR A 22 -5.61 2.06 -2.70
N GLY A 23 -5.14 2.34 -1.49
CA GLY A 23 -4.31 3.50 -1.17
C GLY A 23 -2.93 3.47 -1.85
N GLY A 24 -2.35 2.27 -2.03
CA GLY A 24 -1.10 2.12 -2.78
C GLY A 24 -1.24 2.57 -4.24
N ALA A 25 -2.36 2.27 -4.88
CA ALA A 25 -2.64 2.75 -6.23
C ALA A 25 -2.79 4.29 -6.27
N ASP A 26 -3.36 4.90 -5.22
CA ASP A 26 -3.48 6.36 -5.13
C ASP A 26 -2.11 7.04 -4.97
N PHE A 27 -1.23 6.50 -4.14
CA PHE A 27 0.15 6.98 -4.05
C PHE A 27 0.88 6.83 -5.38
N GLY A 28 0.73 5.67 -6.02
CA GLY A 28 1.29 5.41 -7.35
C GLY A 28 0.80 6.38 -8.42
N GLY A 29 -0.46 6.82 -8.33
CA GLY A 29 -1.00 7.87 -9.19
C GLY A 29 -0.26 9.19 -9.04
N GLY A 30 0.08 9.60 -7.80
CA GLY A 30 0.92 10.77 -7.54
C GLY A 30 2.34 10.63 -8.09
N ILE A 31 2.92 9.41 -8.03
CA ILE A 31 4.22 9.11 -8.65
C ILE A 31 4.13 9.37 -10.16
N TRP A 32 3.15 8.78 -10.85
CA TRP A 32 3.00 8.94 -12.29
C TRP A 32 2.57 10.34 -12.71
N TYR A 33 1.91 11.10 -11.83
CA TYR A 33 1.64 12.51 -12.05
C TYR A 33 2.95 13.32 -12.17
N LEU A 34 3.94 13.02 -11.31
CA LEU A 34 5.26 13.66 -11.36
C LEU A 34 6.02 13.30 -12.65
N PHE A 35 5.98 12.01 -13.02
CA PHE A 35 6.66 11.47 -14.20
C PHE A 35 5.84 11.55 -15.49
N ALA A 36 4.77 12.35 -15.52
CA ALA A 36 4.02 12.61 -16.74
C ALA A 36 4.88 13.38 -17.74
N THR A 37 5.04 12.86 -18.97
CA THR A 37 5.96 13.40 -19.98
C THR A 37 5.38 13.27 -21.39
N GLY A 38 6.00 13.99 -22.36
CA GLY A 38 5.64 13.96 -23.76
C GLY A 38 4.43 14.84 -24.10
N GLU A 39 3.95 14.77 -25.33
CA GLU A 39 2.84 15.58 -25.84
C GLU A 39 1.52 15.34 -25.09
N ARG A 40 1.31 14.14 -24.56
CA ARG A 40 0.11 13.75 -23.80
C ARG A 40 0.21 13.96 -22.28
N LYS A 41 1.20 14.74 -21.82
CA LYS A 41 1.46 14.99 -20.40
C LYS A 41 0.21 15.46 -19.63
N ASP A 42 -0.52 16.41 -20.19
CA ASP A 42 -1.69 16.98 -19.51
C ASP A 42 -2.86 15.99 -19.47
N GLY A 43 -3.07 15.23 -20.56
CA GLY A 43 -4.04 14.13 -20.58
C GLY A 43 -3.70 13.02 -19.59
N GLN A 44 -2.41 12.68 -19.41
CA GLN A 44 -1.96 11.72 -18.41
C GLN A 44 -2.26 12.20 -16.99
N ARG A 45 -2.03 13.50 -16.70
CA ARG A 45 -2.29 14.10 -15.40
C ARG A 45 -3.77 14.18 -15.08
N SER A 46 -4.59 14.62 -16.04
CA SER A 46 -6.04 14.65 -15.88
C SER A 46 -6.60 13.27 -15.57
N ALA A 47 -6.24 12.25 -16.38
CA ALA A 47 -6.70 10.89 -16.16
C ALA A 47 -6.32 10.33 -14.77
N LEU A 48 -5.12 10.65 -14.26
CA LEU A 48 -4.68 10.27 -12.92
C LEU A 48 -5.48 10.99 -11.83
N THR A 49 -5.72 12.29 -11.97
CA THR A 49 -6.50 13.08 -11.01
C THR A 49 -7.95 12.58 -10.96
N ASP A 50 -8.58 12.37 -12.10
CA ASP A 50 -9.96 11.89 -12.20
C ASP A 50 -10.14 10.47 -11.59
N ALA A 51 -9.12 9.62 -11.72
CA ALA A 51 -9.14 8.28 -11.14
C ALA A 51 -9.02 8.27 -9.60
N ILE A 52 -8.27 9.22 -9.03
CA ILE A 52 -7.97 9.30 -7.59
C ILE A 52 -9.05 10.06 -6.83
N ALA A 53 -9.53 11.18 -7.39
CA ALA A 53 -10.38 12.18 -6.73
C ALA A 53 -11.57 11.59 -5.94
N PRO A 54 -12.31 10.59 -6.44
CA PRO A 54 -13.56 10.17 -5.80
C PRO A 54 -13.37 9.34 -4.51
N ILE A 55 -12.20 8.72 -4.31
CA ILE A 55 -12.06 7.62 -3.33
C ILE A 55 -10.84 7.69 -2.42
N TRP A 56 -9.93 8.66 -2.59
CA TRP A 56 -8.66 8.70 -1.89
C TRP A 56 -8.80 8.77 -0.36
N GLU A 57 -9.78 9.51 0.16
CA GLU A 57 -10.04 9.61 1.61
C GLU A 57 -10.49 8.26 2.19
N ALA A 58 -11.37 7.57 1.50
CA ALA A 58 -11.92 6.29 1.93
C ALA A 58 -10.84 5.20 2.05
N ASN A 59 -9.77 5.27 1.27
CA ASN A 59 -8.69 4.29 1.29
C ASN A 59 -7.89 4.34 2.59
N HIS A 60 -7.75 5.50 3.23
CA HIS A 60 -7.01 5.65 4.50
C HIS A 60 -7.72 5.00 5.70
N VAL A 61 -9.02 4.71 5.62
CA VAL A 61 -9.77 4.00 6.67
C VAL A 61 -9.11 2.65 7.02
N TRP A 62 -8.54 1.96 6.03
CA TRP A 62 -7.85 0.68 6.26
C TRP A 62 -6.58 0.83 7.09
N LEU A 63 -5.79 1.89 6.86
CA LEU A 63 -4.61 2.18 7.68
C LEU A 63 -5.00 2.58 9.11
N ILE A 64 -6.07 3.39 9.25
CA ILE A 64 -6.60 3.77 10.56
C ILE A 64 -7.05 2.52 11.33
N LEU A 65 -7.72 1.58 10.66
CA LEU A 65 -8.11 0.31 11.25
C LEU A 65 -6.91 -0.48 11.79
N VAL A 66 -5.82 -0.57 11.01
CA VAL A 66 -4.57 -1.22 11.46
C VAL A 66 -4.00 -0.57 12.72
N VAL A 67 -3.91 0.76 12.73
CA VAL A 67 -3.39 1.52 13.88
C VAL A 67 -4.26 1.31 15.12
N VAL A 68 -5.59 1.38 14.97
CA VAL A 68 -6.54 1.18 16.07
C VAL A 68 -6.47 -0.25 16.62
N LEU A 69 -6.40 -1.27 15.75
CA LEU A 69 -6.29 -2.66 16.19
C LEU A 69 -4.95 -2.96 16.89
N LEU A 70 -3.85 -2.39 16.40
CA LEU A 70 -2.57 -2.50 17.08
C LEU A 70 -2.62 -1.83 18.47
N PHE A 71 -3.17 -0.63 18.55
CA PHE A 71 -3.29 0.12 19.81
C PHE A 71 -4.15 -0.60 20.85
N VAL A 72 -5.33 -1.08 20.43
CA VAL A 72 -6.32 -1.66 21.36
C VAL A 72 -6.03 -3.13 21.67
N CYS A 73 -5.63 -3.91 20.65
CA CYS A 73 -5.52 -5.36 20.78
C CYS A 73 -4.10 -5.85 21.06
N PHE A 74 -3.07 -5.06 20.72
CA PHE A 74 -1.66 -5.40 20.89
C PHE A 74 -0.84 -4.23 21.46
N PRO A 75 -1.18 -3.71 22.67
CA PRO A 75 -0.54 -2.51 23.22
C PRO A 75 0.99 -2.58 23.33
N PRO A 76 1.62 -3.71 23.71
CA PRO A 76 3.07 -3.82 23.75
C PRO A 76 3.73 -3.66 22.38
N ALA A 77 3.13 -4.24 21.32
CA ALA A 77 3.64 -4.11 19.96
C ALA A 77 3.46 -2.68 19.44
N PHE A 78 2.29 -2.08 19.68
CA PHE A 78 2.03 -0.68 19.34
C PHE A 78 3.05 0.25 20.00
N SER A 79 3.28 0.09 21.31
CA SER A 79 4.25 0.91 22.07
C SER A 79 5.66 0.76 21.48
N ALA A 80 6.11 -0.45 21.19
CA ALA A 80 7.43 -0.69 20.60
C ALA A 80 7.60 -0.01 19.24
N ILE A 81 6.62 -0.20 18.34
CA ILE A 81 6.62 0.40 17.01
C ILE A 81 6.62 1.93 17.10
N MET A 82 5.74 2.50 17.94
CA MET A 82 5.62 3.95 18.08
C MET A 82 6.84 4.58 18.74
N THR A 83 7.54 3.86 19.63
CA THR A 83 8.76 4.36 20.27
C THR A 83 9.95 4.29 19.31
N ALA A 84 10.21 3.14 18.70
CA ALA A 84 11.39 2.98 17.85
C ALA A 84 11.26 3.71 16.50
N LEU A 85 10.04 3.80 15.95
CA LEU A 85 9.81 4.33 14.61
C LEU A 85 9.08 5.68 14.59
N HIS A 86 9.06 6.43 15.70
CA HIS A 86 8.32 7.70 15.77
C HIS A 86 8.76 8.71 14.71
N ILE A 87 10.05 8.73 14.34
CA ILE A 87 10.57 9.64 13.30
C ILE A 87 9.96 9.30 11.92
N PRO A 88 10.16 8.10 11.34
CA PRO A 88 9.59 7.78 10.04
C PRO A 88 8.06 7.76 10.06
N LEU A 89 7.40 7.37 11.15
CA LEU A 89 5.94 7.43 11.29
C LEU A 89 5.41 8.86 11.30
N THR A 90 6.09 9.79 12.00
CA THR A 90 5.71 11.22 12.00
C THR A 90 5.89 11.83 10.62
N LEU A 91 7.01 11.55 9.93
CA LEU A 91 7.26 12.01 8.57
C LEU A 91 6.24 11.42 7.58
N MET A 92 5.87 10.15 7.74
CA MET A 92 4.82 9.50 6.97
C MET A 92 3.46 10.18 7.17
N LEU A 93 3.08 10.45 8.43
CA LEU A 93 1.83 11.15 8.77
C LEU A 93 1.81 12.56 8.16
N LEU A 94 2.91 13.29 8.28
CA LEU A 94 3.06 14.61 7.65
C LEU A 94 2.90 14.51 6.12
N GLY A 95 3.47 13.48 5.51
CA GLY A 95 3.29 13.21 4.08
C GLY A 95 1.82 12.96 3.70
N ILE A 96 1.07 12.17 4.49
CA ILE A 96 -0.36 11.94 4.27
C ILE A 96 -1.15 13.26 4.35
N VAL A 97 -0.90 14.07 5.39
CA VAL A 97 -1.57 15.37 5.60
C VAL A 97 -1.25 16.34 4.46
N LEU A 98 0.03 16.48 4.10
CA LEU A 98 0.45 17.36 2.99
C LEU A 98 -0.15 16.92 1.66
N ARG A 99 -0.20 15.60 1.39
CA ARG A 99 -0.82 15.06 0.18
C ARG A 99 -2.30 15.41 0.11
N GLY A 100 -3.05 15.17 1.18
CA GLY A 100 -4.48 15.45 1.26
C GLY A 100 -4.77 16.95 1.10
N SER A 101 -4.04 17.80 1.84
CA SER A 101 -4.17 19.26 1.73
C SER A 101 -3.85 19.77 0.32
N ALA A 102 -2.77 19.27 -0.27
CA ALA A 102 -2.36 19.67 -1.61
C ALA A 102 -3.40 19.27 -2.67
N PHE A 103 -4.01 18.09 -2.52
CA PHE A 103 -5.08 17.62 -3.41
C PHE A 103 -6.34 18.50 -3.28
N ALA A 104 -6.75 18.81 -2.05
CA ALA A 104 -7.88 19.72 -1.80
C ALA A 104 -7.62 21.12 -2.41
N PHE A 105 -6.45 21.70 -2.19
CA PHE A 105 -6.09 22.99 -2.78
C PHE A 105 -6.08 22.96 -4.31
N GLN A 106 -5.63 21.89 -4.93
CA GLN A 106 -5.67 21.73 -6.38
C GLN A 106 -7.10 21.74 -6.92
N SER A 107 -8.03 21.09 -6.21
CA SER A 107 -9.45 21.01 -6.62
C SER A 107 -10.21 22.33 -6.46
N TYR A 108 -9.79 23.21 -5.53
CA TYR A 108 -10.48 24.50 -5.24
C TYR A 108 -9.79 25.72 -5.84
N SER A 109 -8.58 25.60 -6.41
CA SER A 109 -7.77 26.74 -6.88
C SER A 109 -7.98 27.10 -8.36
N ALA A 110 -9.19 26.97 -8.90
CA ALA A 110 -9.49 27.33 -10.28
C ALA A 110 -9.06 28.78 -10.59
N GLY A 111 -7.94 28.95 -11.31
CA GLY A 111 -7.46 30.25 -11.82
C GLY A 111 -6.20 30.84 -11.19
N ALA A 112 -5.54 30.14 -10.21
CA ALA A 112 -4.29 30.57 -9.59
C ALA A 112 -3.10 29.67 -9.99
N ASP A 113 -2.59 29.81 -11.19
CA ASP A 113 -1.52 28.98 -11.81
C ASP A 113 -0.32 28.65 -10.92
N ARG A 114 0.13 29.60 -10.07
CA ARG A 114 1.29 29.36 -9.20
C ARG A 114 0.96 28.47 -8.01
N LEU A 115 -0.23 28.61 -7.44
CA LEU A 115 -0.68 27.81 -6.31
C LEU A 115 -0.96 26.38 -6.75
N GLU A 116 -1.63 26.22 -7.87
CA GLU A 116 -1.90 24.92 -8.49
C GLU A 116 -0.62 24.14 -8.77
N ARG A 117 0.39 24.77 -9.41
CA ARG A 117 1.69 24.12 -9.66
C ARG A 117 2.46 23.74 -8.39
N ARG A 118 2.37 24.54 -7.32
CA ARG A 118 3.00 24.22 -6.03
C ARG A 118 2.29 23.05 -5.35
N SER A 119 0.97 23.10 -5.27
CA SER A 119 0.15 22.04 -4.68
C SER A 119 0.36 20.70 -5.41
N ALA A 120 0.40 20.71 -6.75
CA ALA A 120 0.68 19.53 -7.55
C ALA A 120 2.07 18.91 -7.27
N ARG A 121 3.10 19.75 -7.02
CA ARG A 121 4.42 19.26 -6.64
C ARG A 121 4.43 18.66 -5.24
N VAL A 122 3.79 19.32 -4.27
CA VAL A 122 3.67 18.81 -2.89
C VAL A 122 2.94 17.48 -2.88
N PHE A 123 1.81 17.38 -3.60
CA PHE A 123 1.06 16.14 -3.80
C PHE A 123 1.95 15.01 -4.34
N ALA A 124 2.69 15.28 -5.41
CA ALA A 124 3.53 14.27 -6.06
C ALA A 124 4.72 13.83 -5.18
N ILE A 125 5.41 14.77 -4.51
CA ILE A 125 6.53 14.46 -3.61
C ILE A 125 6.04 13.68 -2.39
N ALA A 126 4.94 14.09 -1.77
CA ALA A 126 4.33 13.40 -0.64
C ALA A 126 3.89 11.98 -1.03
N SER A 127 3.41 11.78 -2.27
CA SER A 127 3.03 10.46 -2.81
C SER A 127 4.23 9.52 -3.04
N ILE A 128 5.46 10.03 -3.07
CA ILE A 128 6.68 9.21 -3.10
C ILE A 128 7.18 8.92 -1.68
N ILE A 129 7.30 9.95 -0.85
CA ILE A 129 7.90 9.85 0.48
C ILE A 129 7.05 8.98 1.41
N THR A 130 5.73 9.15 1.39
CA THR A 130 4.82 8.45 2.30
C THR A 130 4.87 6.92 2.17
N PRO A 131 4.65 6.30 0.99
CA PRO A 131 4.72 4.85 0.86
C PRO A 131 6.14 4.30 1.03
N PHE A 132 7.17 5.08 0.71
CA PHE A 132 8.55 4.73 0.98
C PHE A 132 8.81 4.59 2.49
N LEU A 133 8.38 5.57 3.30
CA LEU A 133 8.50 5.52 4.76
C LEU A 133 7.63 4.40 5.37
N LEU A 134 6.43 4.16 4.83
CA LEU A 134 5.60 3.03 5.26
C LEU A 134 6.33 1.70 5.06
N GLY A 135 6.99 1.52 3.91
CA GLY A 135 7.80 0.34 3.64
C GLY A 135 9.02 0.24 4.54
N ILE A 136 9.71 1.34 4.83
CA ILE A 136 10.81 1.40 5.81
C ILE A 136 10.33 0.91 7.18
N CYS A 137 9.18 1.39 7.66
CA CYS A 137 8.62 0.94 8.94
C CYS A 137 8.32 -0.57 8.92
N ALA A 138 7.74 -1.10 7.85
CA ALA A 138 7.49 -2.53 7.71
C ALA A 138 8.79 -3.36 7.71
N GLY A 139 9.83 -2.88 7.02
CA GLY A 139 11.16 -3.49 7.03
C GLY A 139 11.81 -3.49 8.41
N ALA A 140 11.76 -2.37 9.13
CA ALA A 140 12.31 -2.25 10.47
C ALA A 140 11.60 -3.17 11.49
N ILE A 141 10.29 -3.34 11.38
CA ILE A 141 9.53 -4.29 12.23
C ILE A 141 9.98 -5.74 12.01
N ALA A 142 10.47 -6.04 10.82
CA ALA A 142 10.87 -7.38 10.41
C ALA A 142 12.38 -7.67 10.54
N SER A 143 13.23 -6.65 10.65
CA SER A 143 14.69 -6.80 10.69
C SER A 143 15.19 -7.50 11.96
N GLY A 144 14.58 -7.20 13.11
CA GLY A 144 15.03 -7.71 14.41
C GLY A 144 15.84 -6.69 15.21
N ASP A 145 15.93 -5.45 14.74
CA ASP A 145 16.70 -4.39 15.41
C ASP A 145 15.87 -3.68 16.50
N ILE A 146 14.54 -3.78 16.45
CA ILE A 146 13.67 -3.26 17.53
C ILE A 146 13.69 -4.27 18.67
N ARG A 147 14.39 -3.93 19.76
CA ARG A 147 14.59 -4.83 20.90
C ARG A 147 13.80 -4.34 22.13
N ARG A 148 13.23 -5.31 22.83
CA ARG A 148 12.57 -5.08 24.10
C ARG A 148 13.37 -5.72 25.23
N LEU A 149 13.82 -4.90 26.19
CA LEU A 149 14.53 -5.34 27.38
C LEU A 149 13.57 -6.09 28.34
N ASP A 150 14.13 -6.88 29.25
CA ASP A 150 13.35 -7.60 30.31
C ASP A 150 12.57 -6.64 31.20
N SER A 151 13.05 -5.41 31.35
CA SER A 151 12.34 -4.30 32.04
C SER A 151 11.07 -3.81 31.32
N GLY A 152 10.85 -4.28 30.08
CA GLY A 152 9.77 -3.80 29.22
C GLY A 152 10.08 -2.53 28.43
N ILE A 153 11.24 -1.91 28.66
CA ILE A 153 11.72 -0.73 27.93
C ILE A 153 12.17 -1.15 26.55
N ILE A 154 11.90 -0.30 25.55
CA ILE A 154 12.40 -0.48 24.18
C ILE A 154 13.80 0.10 24.11
N ASP A 155 14.77 -0.73 23.75
CA ASP A 155 16.14 -0.35 23.48
C ASP A 155 16.20 0.27 22.08
N THR A 156 16.44 1.56 22.00
CA THR A 156 16.42 2.31 20.74
C THR A 156 17.24 3.59 20.84
N ASP A 157 17.94 3.89 19.77
CA ASP A 157 18.54 5.21 19.51
C ASP A 157 17.68 6.08 18.57
N PHE A 158 16.48 5.57 18.19
CA PHE A 158 15.48 6.20 17.32
C PHE A 158 15.88 6.33 15.85
N ILE A 159 17.04 5.82 15.44
CA ILE A 159 17.58 5.96 14.07
C ILE A 159 18.06 4.63 13.51
N SER A 160 18.86 3.87 14.24
CA SER A 160 19.53 2.67 13.71
C SER A 160 18.55 1.56 13.32
N GLU A 161 17.36 1.49 13.92
CA GLU A 161 16.38 0.44 13.64
C GLU A 161 15.77 0.53 12.23
N TRP A 162 15.70 1.73 11.67
CA TRP A 162 15.07 1.96 10.37
C TRP A 162 16.02 2.53 9.32
N LEU A 163 17.15 3.12 9.71
CA LEU A 163 18.16 3.67 8.79
C LEU A 163 19.15 2.58 8.36
N GLN A 164 18.65 1.49 7.81
CA GLN A 164 19.42 0.32 7.41
C GLN A 164 19.10 -0.13 5.98
N PRO A 165 19.98 -0.90 5.31
CA PRO A 165 19.78 -1.32 3.92
C PRO A 165 18.50 -2.12 3.70
N PHE A 166 18.15 -3.06 4.59
CA PHE A 166 16.95 -3.89 4.44
C PHE A 166 15.65 -3.08 4.56
N PRO A 167 15.40 -2.26 5.61
CA PRO A 167 14.26 -1.35 5.64
C PRO A 167 14.15 -0.45 4.41
N PHE A 168 15.25 0.09 3.92
CA PHE A 168 15.25 0.91 2.71
C PHE A 168 14.88 0.12 1.44
N ALA A 169 15.32 -1.13 1.33
CA ALA A 169 14.93 -2.00 0.22
C ALA A 169 13.43 -2.32 0.27
N ILE A 170 12.84 -2.52 1.46
CA ILE A 170 11.39 -2.69 1.63
C ILE A 170 10.65 -1.39 1.30
N GLY A 171 11.20 -0.22 1.67
CA GLY A 171 10.70 1.08 1.25
C GLY A 171 10.65 1.23 -0.27
N ALA A 172 11.75 0.90 -0.95
CA ALA A 172 11.84 0.92 -2.41
C ALA A 172 10.88 -0.07 -3.06
N LEU A 173 10.74 -1.28 -2.51
CA LEU A 173 9.76 -2.28 -2.97
C LEU A 173 8.33 -1.76 -2.82
N THR A 174 7.98 -1.17 -1.68
CA THR A 174 6.65 -0.60 -1.44
C THR A 174 6.33 0.51 -2.44
N LEU A 175 7.29 1.40 -2.70
CA LEU A 175 7.17 2.45 -3.70
C LEU A 175 6.98 1.89 -5.12
N ALA A 176 7.75 0.86 -5.49
CA ALA A 176 7.63 0.19 -6.78
C ALA A 176 6.27 -0.52 -6.94
N LEU A 177 5.76 -1.17 -5.87
CA LEU A 177 4.43 -1.79 -5.85
C LEU A 177 3.32 -0.75 -6.05
N CYS A 178 3.41 0.42 -5.40
CA CYS A 178 2.46 1.51 -5.59
C CYS A 178 2.48 2.02 -7.04
N ALA A 179 3.65 2.27 -7.61
CA ALA A 179 3.81 2.69 -9.00
C ALA A 179 3.26 1.63 -9.97
N PHE A 180 3.53 0.37 -9.71
CA PHE A 180 3.05 -0.76 -10.51
C PHE A 180 1.52 -0.87 -10.49
N LEU A 181 0.89 -0.88 -9.32
CA LEU A 181 -0.57 -0.94 -9.19
C LEU A 181 -1.25 0.20 -9.93
N ALA A 182 -0.79 1.44 -9.70
CA ALA A 182 -1.36 2.61 -10.36
C ALA A 182 -1.25 2.51 -11.88
N ALA A 183 -0.08 2.16 -12.42
CA ALA A 183 0.11 2.04 -13.85
C ALA A 183 -0.79 0.95 -14.46
N VAL A 184 -0.91 -0.21 -13.80
CA VAL A 184 -1.81 -1.29 -14.24
C VAL A 184 -3.27 -0.84 -14.19
N TYR A 185 -3.71 -0.19 -13.10
CA TYR A 185 -5.10 0.25 -12.96
C TYR A 185 -5.46 1.31 -14.00
N MET A 186 -4.53 2.22 -14.29
CA MET A 186 -4.73 3.26 -15.32
C MET A 186 -4.87 2.69 -16.74
N THR A 187 -4.39 1.48 -17.03
CA THR A 187 -4.67 0.83 -18.34
C THR A 187 -6.16 0.52 -18.55
N VAL A 188 -6.92 0.40 -17.44
CA VAL A 188 -8.38 0.17 -17.47
C VAL A 188 -9.15 1.48 -17.40
N GLU A 189 -8.66 2.43 -16.59
CA GLU A 189 -9.35 3.70 -16.31
C GLU A 189 -9.15 4.76 -17.43
N ALA A 190 -8.06 4.69 -18.20
CA ALA A 190 -7.78 5.67 -19.27
C ALA A 190 -8.78 5.58 -20.42
N ASP A 191 -9.21 6.76 -20.92
CA ASP A 191 -10.27 6.87 -21.94
C ASP A 191 -9.76 6.53 -23.35
N THR A 192 -8.51 6.92 -23.69
CA THR A 192 -7.97 6.75 -25.04
C THR A 192 -6.96 5.61 -25.09
N ASP A 193 -6.88 4.91 -26.23
CA ASP A 193 -5.93 3.82 -26.44
C ASP A 193 -4.47 4.30 -26.37
N ALA A 194 -4.22 5.55 -26.77
CA ALA A 194 -2.89 6.17 -26.63
C ALA A 194 -2.46 6.33 -25.15
N LEU A 195 -3.37 6.77 -24.27
CA LEU A 195 -3.11 6.84 -22.82
C LEU A 195 -2.97 5.45 -22.20
N LYS A 196 -3.78 4.47 -22.62
CA LYS A 196 -3.63 3.08 -22.18
C LYS A 196 -2.27 2.51 -22.53
N ASP A 197 -1.74 2.82 -23.72
CA ASP A 197 -0.40 2.39 -24.12
C ASP A 197 0.70 3.08 -23.33
N ASP A 198 0.54 4.36 -22.99
CA ASP A 198 1.48 5.07 -22.12
C ASP A 198 1.53 4.42 -20.71
N PHE A 199 0.38 4.13 -20.11
CA PHE A 199 0.31 3.47 -18.80
C PHE A 199 0.73 2.00 -18.86
N ARG A 200 0.47 1.29 -19.97
CA ARG A 200 0.97 -0.07 -20.20
C ARG A 200 2.50 -0.13 -20.19
N ARG A 201 3.18 0.79 -20.87
CA ARG A 201 4.65 0.87 -20.86
C ARG A 201 5.17 1.13 -19.43
N ARG A 202 4.52 2.04 -18.68
CA ARG A 202 4.85 2.31 -17.27
C ARG A 202 4.62 1.10 -16.38
N ALA A 203 3.53 0.36 -16.60
CA ALA A 203 3.23 -0.86 -15.88
C ALA A 203 4.30 -1.95 -16.10
N LEU A 204 4.78 -2.13 -17.33
CA LEU A 204 5.85 -3.08 -17.64
C LEU A 204 7.18 -2.68 -16.98
N TRP A 205 7.55 -1.41 -17.04
CA TRP A 205 8.77 -0.92 -16.38
C TRP A 205 8.68 -1.01 -14.85
N SER A 206 7.54 -0.68 -14.26
CA SER A 206 7.34 -0.80 -12.81
C SER A 206 7.26 -2.26 -12.37
N ALA A 207 6.75 -3.18 -13.20
CA ALA A 207 6.81 -4.61 -12.92
C ALA A 207 8.27 -5.10 -12.83
N LEU A 208 9.13 -4.66 -13.74
CA LEU A 208 10.56 -4.97 -13.70
C LEU A 208 11.24 -4.36 -12.47
N ALA A 209 10.94 -3.09 -12.16
CA ALA A 209 11.43 -2.42 -10.96
C ALA A 209 10.98 -3.14 -9.67
N THR A 210 9.72 -3.57 -9.60
CA THR A 210 9.19 -4.36 -8.48
C THR A 210 9.96 -5.68 -8.32
N GLY A 211 10.22 -6.40 -9.41
CA GLY A 211 11.02 -7.63 -9.38
C GLY A 211 12.46 -7.38 -8.90
N ALA A 212 13.10 -6.31 -9.37
CA ALA A 212 14.45 -5.94 -8.96
C ALA A 212 14.49 -5.53 -7.47
N CYS A 213 13.53 -4.73 -6.99
CA CYS A 213 13.43 -4.37 -5.57
C CYS A 213 13.13 -5.58 -4.68
N ALA A 214 12.26 -6.50 -5.13
CA ALA A 214 11.97 -7.73 -4.40
C ALA A 214 13.21 -8.63 -4.30
N LEU A 215 13.99 -8.77 -5.37
CA LEU A 215 15.26 -9.48 -5.36
C LEU A 215 16.26 -8.82 -4.41
N ALA A 216 16.41 -7.50 -4.46
CA ALA A 216 17.29 -6.77 -3.54
C ALA A 216 16.85 -6.96 -2.07
N ALA A 217 15.55 -6.86 -1.78
CA ALA A 217 15.02 -7.06 -0.44
C ALA A 217 15.30 -8.48 0.10
N ILE A 218 15.11 -9.52 -0.73
CA ILE A 218 15.36 -10.89 -0.28
C ILE A 218 16.86 -11.18 -0.10
N LEU A 219 17.73 -10.60 -0.93
CA LEU A 219 19.17 -10.72 -0.76
C LEU A 219 19.67 -10.02 0.51
N LEU A 220 19.15 -8.84 0.83
CA LEU A 220 19.46 -8.14 2.07
C LEU A 220 18.88 -8.86 3.30
N ALA A 221 17.71 -9.50 3.18
CA ALA A 221 17.12 -10.27 4.25
C ALA A 221 18.00 -11.46 4.71
N MET A 222 18.87 -11.99 3.84
CA MET A 222 19.83 -13.04 4.23
C MET A 222 20.70 -12.62 5.42
N ARG A 223 21.04 -11.34 5.50
CA ARG A 223 21.92 -10.76 6.50
C ARG A 223 21.14 -10.02 7.59
N ASP A 224 20.18 -9.20 7.18
CA ASP A 224 19.59 -8.17 8.03
C ASP A 224 18.19 -8.55 8.54
N ALA A 225 17.57 -9.65 8.04
CA ALA A 225 16.24 -10.10 8.47
C ALA A 225 16.12 -11.64 8.40
N PRO A 226 16.84 -12.39 9.28
CA PRO A 226 16.98 -13.83 9.19
C PRO A 226 15.65 -14.59 9.31
N LEU A 227 14.67 -14.07 10.05
CA LEU A 227 13.33 -14.65 10.13
C LEU A 227 12.62 -14.61 8.78
N ILE A 228 12.63 -13.45 8.12
CA ILE A 228 12.03 -13.27 6.78
C ILE A 228 12.73 -14.16 5.77
N TRP A 229 14.07 -14.19 5.77
CA TRP A 229 14.85 -15.08 4.91
C TRP A 229 14.45 -16.55 5.11
N ALA A 230 14.47 -17.04 6.34
CA ALA A 230 14.13 -18.44 6.67
C ALA A 230 12.67 -18.75 6.27
N GLY A 231 11.72 -17.85 6.58
CA GLY A 231 10.32 -18.00 6.22
C GLY A 231 10.09 -18.10 4.72
N LEU A 232 10.78 -17.26 3.93
CA LEU A 232 10.62 -17.23 2.48
C LEU A 232 11.45 -18.29 1.73
N THR A 233 12.48 -18.90 2.33
CA THR A 233 13.36 -19.83 1.60
C THR A 233 13.31 -21.27 2.12
N THR A 234 13.16 -21.48 3.43
CA THR A 234 13.27 -22.82 4.04
C THR A 234 11.96 -23.40 4.55
N ALA A 235 10.92 -22.57 4.73
CA ALA A 235 9.62 -23.03 5.16
C ALA A 235 8.95 -23.92 4.10
N ARG A 236 8.23 -24.97 4.52
CA ARG A 236 7.57 -25.92 3.60
C ARG A 236 6.57 -25.25 2.64
N TRP A 237 5.97 -24.14 3.05
CA TRP A 237 5.01 -23.39 2.26
C TRP A 237 5.67 -22.41 1.27
N SER A 238 6.95 -22.06 1.47
CA SER A 238 7.61 -20.95 0.76
C SER A 238 7.71 -21.19 -0.76
N ILE A 239 8.21 -22.35 -1.19
CA ILE A 239 8.40 -22.64 -2.63
C ILE A 239 7.07 -22.64 -3.40
N PRO A 240 6.02 -23.40 -2.98
CA PRO A 240 4.73 -23.32 -3.66
C PRO A 240 4.14 -21.93 -3.68
N PHE A 241 4.27 -21.18 -2.59
CA PHE A 241 3.75 -19.84 -2.48
C PHE A 241 4.46 -18.85 -3.40
N GLN A 242 5.79 -18.91 -3.48
CA GLN A 242 6.57 -18.08 -4.41
C GLN A 242 6.30 -18.43 -5.86
N LEU A 243 6.09 -19.71 -6.20
CA LEU A 243 5.69 -20.11 -7.55
C LEU A 243 4.35 -19.49 -7.94
N VAL A 244 3.34 -19.51 -7.05
CA VAL A 244 2.04 -18.88 -7.30
C VAL A 244 2.19 -17.36 -7.48
N THR A 245 3.00 -16.71 -6.61
CA THR A 245 3.28 -15.27 -6.71
C THR A 245 4.01 -14.93 -8.01
N GLY A 246 5.00 -15.73 -8.40
CA GLY A 246 5.71 -15.58 -9.67
C GLY A 246 4.82 -15.80 -10.89
N LEU A 247 3.94 -16.81 -10.85
CA LEU A 247 2.95 -17.05 -11.90
C LEU A 247 1.97 -15.87 -12.04
N ALA A 248 1.52 -15.28 -10.93
CA ALA A 248 0.69 -14.09 -10.97
C ALA A 248 1.43 -12.90 -11.61
N ALA A 249 2.73 -12.72 -11.31
CA ALA A 249 3.57 -11.71 -11.96
C ALA A 249 3.72 -11.94 -13.46
N LEU A 250 4.04 -13.17 -13.89
CA LEU A 250 4.15 -13.53 -15.30
C LEU A 250 2.81 -13.36 -16.03
N LEU A 251 1.70 -13.74 -15.39
CA LEU A 251 0.36 -13.56 -15.93
C LEU A 251 0.04 -12.06 -16.11
N THR A 252 0.43 -11.21 -15.17
CA THR A 252 0.26 -9.75 -15.29
C THR A 252 1.03 -9.20 -16.47
N ILE A 253 2.31 -9.57 -16.61
CA ILE A 253 3.16 -9.13 -17.73
C ILE A 253 2.59 -9.63 -19.06
N ALA A 254 2.21 -10.91 -19.15
CA ALA A 254 1.62 -11.48 -20.36
C ALA A 254 0.29 -10.80 -20.73
N ALA A 255 -0.59 -10.57 -19.74
CA ALA A 255 -1.87 -9.89 -19.95
C ALA A 255 -1.69 -8.43 -20.41
N LEU A 256 -0.70 -7.70 -19.88
CA LEU A 256 -0.32 -6.37 -20.36
C LEU A 256 0.20 -6.43 -21.80
N TRP A 257 0.99 -7.45 -22.14
CA TRP A 257 1.56 -7.60 -23.48
C TRP A 257 0.49 -7.81 -24.53
N ILE A 258 -0.50 -8.70 -24.24
CA ILE A 258 -1.62 -9.01 -25.14
C ILE A 258 -2.81 -8.05 -24.96
N ARG A 259 -2.64 -6.94 -24.22
CA ARG A 259 -3.65 -5.89 -23.98
C ARG A 259 -4.94 -6.37 -23.29
N ARG A 260 -4.88 -7.46 -22.50
CA ARG A 260 -6.00 -7.90 -21.66
C ARG A 260 -5.97 -7.19 -20.30
N PHE A 261 -6.31 -5.90 -20.30
CA PHE A 261 -6.09 -5.02 -19.14
C PHE A 261 -6.89 -5.41 -17.88
N HIS A 262 -8.10 -5.91 -18.01
CA HIS A 262 -8.87 -6.40 -16.85
C HIS A 262 -8.21 -7.62 -16.20
N LEU A 263 -7.67 -8.55 -17.00
CA LEU A 263 -6.91 -9.69 -16.49
C LEU A 263 -5.60 -9.22 -15.83
N ALA A 264 -4.91 -8.26 -16.44
CA ALA A 264 -3.70 -7.67 -15.86
C ALA A 264 -3.99 -7.02 -14.50
N ARG A 265 -5.10 -6.29 -14.37
CA ARG A 265 -5.55 -5.69 -13.10
C ARG A 265 -5.79 -6.73 -12.02
N ALA A 266 -6.51 -7.80 -12.32
CA ALA A 266 -6.80 -8.86 -11.37
C ALA A 266 -5.52 -9.63 -10.96
N ALA A 267 -4.65 -9.96 -11.91
CA ALA A 267 -3.40 -10.66 -11.66
C ALA A 267 -2.41 -9.81 -10.85
N ALA A 268 -2.31 -8.50 -11.15
CA ALA A 268 -1.48 -7.57 -10.38
C ALA A 268 -1.97 -7.42 -8.94
N ALA A 269 -3.27 -7.29 -8.73
CA ALA A 269 -3.86 -7.23 -7.39
C ALA A 269 -3.57 -8.52 -6.60
N LEU A 270 -3.73 -9.67 -7.23
CA LEU A 270 -3.39 -10.97 -6.63
C LEU A 270 -1.89 -11.05 -6.29
N GLN A 271 -1.01 -10.67 -7.21
CA GLN A 271 0.44 -10.66 -7.00
C GLN A 271 0.82 -9.82 -5.77
N VAL A 272 0.30 -8.59 -5.67
CA VAL A 272 0.61 -7.68 -4.57
C VAL A 272 0.04 -8.20 -3.24
N ALA A 273 -1.17 -8.74 -3.25
CA ALA A 273 -1.76 -9.39 -2.08
C ALA A 273 -0.92 -10.59 -1.59
N LEU A 274 -0.42 -11.41 -2.52
CA LEU A 274 0.46 -12.53 -2.19
C LEU A 274 1.81 -12.06 -1.64
N ILE A 275 2.41 -11.01 -2.17
CA ILE A 275 3.67 -10.47 -1.63
C ILE A 275 3.49 -10.07 -0.16
N LEU A 276 2.43 -9.34 0.16
CA LEU A 276 2.17 -8.91 1.53
C LEU A 276 1.79 -10.08 2.45
N LEU A 277 1.00 -11.03 1.95
CA LEU A 277 0.67 -12.24 2.68
C LEU A 277 1.92 -13.10 2.94
N GLY A 278 2.82 -13.22 1.97
CA GLY A 278 4.10 -13.94 2.11
C GLY A 278 4.99 -13.31 3.17
N TRP A 279 5.04 -11.96 3.23
CA TRP A 279 5.72 -11.25 4.31
C TRP A 279 5.08 -11.58 5.68
N ALA A 280 3.76 -11.50 5.80
CA ALA A 280 3.06 -11.79 7.05
C ALA A 280 3.26 -13.24 7.52
N LEU A 281 3.25 -14.20 6.61
CA LEU A 281 3.53 -15.61 6.92
C LEU A 281 4.98 -15.83 7.35
N ALA A 282 5.93 -15.13 6.74
CA ALA A 282 7.34 -15.19 7.13
C ALA A 282 7.60 -14.51 8.48
N GLN A 283 6.85 -13.44 8.79
CA GLN A 283 6.92 -12.72 10.06
C GLN A 283 6.34 -13.54 11.24
N PHE A 284 5.38 -14.45 10.94
CA PHE A 284 4.72 -15.26 11.97
C PHE A 284 5.73 -16.09 12.76
N PRO A 285 5.60 -16.19 14.13
CA PRO A 285 4.48 -15.74 14.98
C PRO A 285 4.67 -14.36 15.62
N TYR A 286 5.55 -13.51 15.09
CA TYR A 286 5.91 -12.23 15.70
C TYR A 286 5.12 -11.07 15.10
N LEU A 287 4.72 -10.10 15.96
CA LEU A 287 4.28 -8.77 15.55
C LEU A 287 5.50 -7.85 15.34
N VAL A 288 6.49 -7.94 16.25
CA VAL A 288 7.79 -7.28 16.12
C VAL A 288 8.85 -8.33 16.46
N TYR A 289 9.66 -8.68 15.48
CA TYR A 289 10.73 -9.66 15.68
C TYR A 289 11.91 -9.01 16.40
N PRO A 290 12.60 -9.72 17.31
CA PRO A 290 12.36 -11.10 17.77
C PRO A 290 11.56 -11.21 19.08
N ASP A 291 11.23 -10.10 19.73
CA ASP A 291 10.86 -10.11 21.16
C ASP A 291 9.35 -10.06 21.39
N ILE A 292 8.53 -9.68 20.41
CA ILE A 292 7.09 -9.46 20.60
C ILE A 292 6.26 -10.40 19.71
N ARG A 293 5.76 -11.48 20.31
CA ARG A 293 4.89 -12.44 19.63
C ARG A 293 3.43 -12.00 19.69
N ILE A 294 2.61 -12.51 18.75
CA ILE A 294 1.17 -12.23 18.68
C ILE A 294 0.47 -12.61 19.98
N THR A 295 0.78 -13.80 20.54
CA THR A 295 0.16 -14.28 21.77
C THR A 295 0.53 -13.47 23.00
N ASP A 296 1.79 -13.06 23.09
CA ASP A 296 2.36 -12.41 24.28
C ASP A 296 2.02 -10.92 24.33
N ALA A 297 1.74 -10.31 23.17
CA ALA A 297 1.37 -8.91 23.05
C ALA A 297 -0.14 -8.68 23.12
N ALA A 298 -0.94 -9.75 23.09
CA ALA A 298 -2.38 -9.65 23.01
C ALA A 298 -3.00 -9.07 24.29
N ALA A 299 -3.95 -8.19 24.13
CA ALA A 299 -4.82 -7.75 25.21
C ALA A 299 -5.69 -8.90 25.74
N GLU A 300 -6.27 -8.72 26.91
CA GLU A 300 -7.15 -9.72 27.52
C GLU A 300 -8.35 -10.06 26.66
N THR A 301 -8.87 -11.26 26.81
CA THR A 301 -10.07 -11.74 26.09
C THR A 301 -11.26 -10.80 26.28
N ALA A 302 -11.36 -10.12 27.42
CA ALA A 302 -12.39 -9.11 27.70
C ALA A 302 -12.33 -7.90 26.75
N VAL A 303 -11.17 -7.61 26.15
CA VAL A 303 -10.99 -6.57 25.14
C VAL A 303 -11.18 -7.13 23.74
N LEU A 304 -10.57 -8.29 23.44
CA LEU A 304 -10.57 -8.85 22.09
C LEU A 304 -11.97 -9.24 21.60
N ARG A 305 -12.82 -9.83 22.47
CA ARG A 305 -14.18 -10.25 22.09
C ARG A 305 -15.07 -9.09 21.63
N PRO A 306 -15.24 -8.00 22.41
CA PRO A 306 -16.04 -6.84 21.97
C PRO A 306 -15.50 -6.21 20.70
N VAL A 307 -14.18 -6.13 20.52
CA VAL A 307 -13.57 -5.61 19.30
C VAL A 307 -13.94 -6.44 18.08
N LEU A 308 -13.85 -7.78 18.17
CA LEU A 308 -14.23 -8.66 17.07
C LEU A 308 -15.72 -8.59 16.75
N ILE A 309 -16.59 -8.48 17.77
CA ILE A 309 -18.03 -8.29 17.58
C ILE A 309 -18.29 -6.94 16.89
N ALA A 310 -17.65 -5.86 17.36
CA ALA A 310 -17.79 -4.54 16.74
C ALA A 310 -17.31 -4.53 15.29
N LEU A 311 -16.21 -5.21 14.99
CA LEU A 311 -15.70 -5.36 13.62
C LEU A 311 -16.68 -6.15 12.74
N ALA A 312 -17.23 -7.25 13.24
CA ALA A 312 -18.21 -8.03 12.50
C ALA A 312 -19.49 -7.22 12.20
N LEU A 313 -20.06 -6.53 13.20
CA LEU A 313 -21.22 -5.66 13.02
C LEU A 313 -20.91 -4.45 12.14
N GLY A 314 -19.76 -3.80 12.36
CA GLY A 314 -19.30 -2.66 11.56
C GLY A 314 -19.08 -3.02 10.10
N SER A 315 -18.56 -4.22 9.81
CA SER A 315 -18.35 -4.69 8.44
C SER A 315 -19.65 -4.88 7.66
N LEU A 316 -20.75 -5.26 8.33
CA LEU A 316 -22.08 -5.37 7.71
C LEU A 316 -22.61 -4.03 7.18
N LEU A 317 -22.18 -2.91 7.77
CA LEU A 317 -22.51 -1.56 7.30
C LEU A 317 -21.45 -1.02 6.34
N LEU A 318 -20.19 -1.21 6.68
CA LEU A 318 -19.06 -0.64 5.95
C LEU A 318 -18.91 -1.23 4.54
N LEU A 319 -19.01 -2.57 4.39
CA LEU A 319 -18.84 -3.21 3.09
C LEU A 319 -19.91 -2.80 2.07
N PRO A 320 -21.23 -2.81 2.40
CA PRO A 320 -22.24 -2.25 1.49
C PRO A 320 -22.04 -0.77 1.17
N ALA A 321 -21.61 0.04 2.16
CA ALA A 321 -21.34 1.45 1.94
C ALA A 321 -20.16 1.66 0.96
N PHE A 322 -19.08 0.88 1.06
CA PHE A 322 -17.99 0.90 0.07
C PHE A 322 -18.49 0.47 -1.32
N VAL A 323 -19.25 -0.61 -1.43
CA VAL A 323 -19.80 -1.07 -2.71
C VAL A 323 -20.68 0.04 -3.33
N TYR A 324 -21.48 0.73 -2.52
CA TYR A 324 -22.32 1.84 -2.96
C TYR A 324 -21.48 3.03 -3.42
N LEU A 325 -20.46 3.43 -2.64
CA LEU A 325 -19.51 4.47 -2.98
C LEU A 325 -18.85 4.21 -4.35
N TYR A 326 -18.29 3.01 -4.53
CA TYR A 326 -17.63 2.64 -5.79
C TYR A 326 -18.60 2.60 -6.98
N LYS A 327 -19.87 2.17 -6.78
CA LYS A 327 -20.87 2.17 -7.85
C LYS A 327 -21.29 3.57 -8.29
N ILE A 328 -21.35 4.53 -7.35
CA ILE A 328 -21.74 5.93 -7.68
C ILE A 328 -20.59 6.67 -8.34
N PHE A 329 -19.38 6.59 -7.77
CA PHE A 329 -18.26 7.42 -8.21
C PHE A 329 -17.41 6.80 -9.31
N LYS A 330 -17.56 5.50 -9.58
CA LYS A 330 -16.98 4.82 -10.76
C LYS A 330 -18.09 4.17 -11.58
N PRO A 331 -19.04 4.94 -12.16
CA PRO A 331 -20.01 4.38 -13.09
C PRO A 331 -19.22 3.80 -14.28
N GLY A 332 -19.57 2.54 -14.64
CA GLY A 332 -19.02 1.95 -15.85
C GLY A 332 -19.29 2.88 -17.06
N ARG A 333 -18.41 2.85 -18.03
CA ARG A 333 -18.39 3.70 -19.27
C ARG A 333 -19.74 3.92 -19.98
N ALA A 334 -20.78 3.12 -19.66
CA ALA A 334 -22.08 3.21 -20.30
C ALA A 334 -22.95 4.41 -19.87
N ALA A 335 -22.52 5.24 -18.91
CA ALA A 335 -23.31 6.33 -18.33
C ALA A 335 -22.77 7.73 -18.58
N ARG A 336 -21.73 7.93 -19.41
CA ARG A 336 -21.38 9.28 -19.88
C ARG A 336 -22.29 9.64 -21.05
N PRO A 337 -23.13 10.71 -20.96
CA PRO A 337 -23.85 11.21 -22.12
C PRO A 337 -22.82 11.59 -23.19
N GLU A 338 -23.00 11.11 -24.40
CA GLU A 338 -22.29 11.67 -25.56
C GLU A 338 -22.63 13.17 -25.58
N THR A 339 -21.65 14.01 -25.32
CA THR A 339 -21.79 15.45 -25.60
C THR A 339 -22.01 15.57 -27.09
N SER A 340 -23.24 15.93 -27.46
CA SER A 340 -23.61 16.18 -28.86
C SER A 340 -22.68 17.26 -29.46
N PRO A 341 -22.22 17.09 -30.71
CA PRO A 341 -21.35 18.05 -31.40
C PRO A 341 -22.00 19.42 -31.72
N ASP A 342 -23.25 19.67 -31.31
CA ASP A 342 -24.06 20.77 -31.80
C ASP A 342 -24.03 22.08 -30.95
N GLU A 343 -23.14 22.22 -29.96
CA GLU A 343 -23.00 23.49 -29.21
C GLU A 343 -21.70 24.26 -29.55
N ALA A 344 -21.15 24.11 -30.75
CA ALA A 344 -20.06 24.91 -31.27
C ALA A 344 -20.48 25.61 -32.56
N THR A 345 -21.46 26.54 -32.48
CA THR A 345 -21.67 27.61 -33.47
C THR A 345 -21.89 28.95 -32.77
#